data_47f57fa12cdcad8cf96717baae9120b0
#
_entry.id   47f57fa12cdcad8cf96717baae9120b0
#
_cell.length_a   1.000
_cell.length_b   1.000
_cell.length_c   1.000
_cell.angle_alpha   90.00
_cell.angle_beta   90.00
_cell.angle_gamma   90.00
#
_symmetry.space_group_name_H-M   'P 1'
#
loop_
_entity.id
_entity.type
_entity.pdbx_description
1 polymer ?
#
loop_
_entity_poly.entity_id
_entity_poly.type
_entity_poly.pdbx_seq_one_letter_code
_entity_poly.pdbx_strand_id
1 'polypeptide(L)'
;LGALMIAMGMLVDNGIVIAEGMLVGVRSGLTPKNAAIQSVSRTQYALLGATIIGILAFAPISLSDDNSGHFLVSLFQVIAISLLLSWLLAVTIVPLLGNILLKPVEPLSEGRLYDAWYFKAYLTLIGFTLRRAWLTTIMIVAITSAGLFSMQFVKTSFFPTNNTPLFYVDYRLPEGTDILTTSRDLKEIESKILAVEGVTKTVSFIGRGSPRFTAMTQPEQPNSAYALLIVESEDVDYLNEQMNTVTALFSDNRPDAEVLITRAEFAPGKGSKIEIRYSGPDPTVLRQLAEQTLGVYLKHNLIDRKTNWRAQSLQLAPQFNEANARLAGISRNDLA
;
A
#
# COMPACT_ATOMS: atom_id res chain seq x y z
N LEU A 1 10.88 4.78 8.06
CA LEU A 1 12.19 4.55 7.43
C LEU A 1 12.10 4.64 5.91
N GLY A 2 11.17 3.95 5.21
CA GLY A 2 11.04 4.02 3.75
C GLY A 2 10.83 5.43 3.21
N ALA A 3 9.98 6.25 3.86
CA ALA A 3 9.78 7.64 3.49
C ALA A 3 11.06 8.48 3.57
N LEU A 4 11.89 8.24 4.59
CA LEU A 4 13.19 8.91 4.74
C LEU A 4 14.17 8.49 3.65
N MET A 5 14.18 7.23 3.22
CA MET A 5 15.02 6.76 2.12
C MET A 5 14.65 7.45 0.81
N ILE A 6 13.34 7.57 0.51
CA ILE A 6 12.86 8.30 -0.66
C ILE A 6 13.23 9.78 -0.56
N ALA A 7 12.98 10.40 0.59
CA ALA A 7 13.31 11.80 0.81
C ALA A 7 14.81 12.07 0.68
N MET A 8 15.68 11.19 1.18
CA MET A 8 17.14 11.36 1.09
C MET A 8 17.65 11.50 -0.33
N GLY A 9 17.07 10.75 -1.29
CA GLY A 9 17.41 10.89 -2.71
C GLY A 9 17.07 12.27 -3.27
N MET A 10 15.99 12.89 -2.80
CA MET A 10 15.52 14.19 -3.27
C MET A 10 16.08 15.38 -2.45
N LEU A 11 16.59 15.11 -1.25
CA LEU A 11 17.13 16.15 -0.35
C LEU A 11 18.37 16.84 -0.90
N VAL A 12 19.21 16.12 -1.63
CA VAL A 12 20.52 16.59 -2.09
C VAL A 12 20.38 17.55 -3.28
N ASP A 13 19.32 17.42 -4.09
CA ASP A 13 19.18 18.15 -5.37
C ASP A 13 19.20 19.67 -5.17
N ASN A 14 18.47 20.20 -4.22
CA ASN A 14 18.45 21.63 -3.93
C ASN A 14 19.83 22.17 -3.55
N GLY A 15 20.59 21.42 -2.77
CA GLY A 15 21.93 21.79 -2.35
C GLY A 15 22.94 21.76 -3.48
N ILE A 16 22.86 20.78 -4.38
CA ILE A 16 23.74 20.63 -5.53
C ILE A 16 23.63 21.86 -6.44
N VAL A 17 22.41 22.28 -6.77
CA VAL A 17 22.19 23.42 -7.67
C VAL A 17 22.81 24.71 -7.13
N ILE A 18 22.66 24.97 -5.84
CA ILE A 18 23.24 26.17 -5.20
C ILE A 18 24.76 26.07 -5.14
N ALA A 19 25.30 24.91 -4.71
CA ALA A 19 26.74 24.68 -4.62
C ALA A 19 27.42 24.78 -5.99
N GLU A 20 26.82 24.22 -7.05
CA GLU A 20 27.32 24.33 -8.41
C GLU A 20 27.29 25.78 -8.91
N GLY A 21 26.18 26.50 -8.68
CA GLY A 21 26.08 27.92 -9.02
C GLY A 21 27.16 28.77 -8.33
N MET A 22 27.46 28.49 -7.07
CA MET A 22 28.56 29.13 -6.34
C MET A 22 29.93 28.78 -6.95
N LEU A 23 30.16 27.50 -7.25
CA LEU A 23 31.43 27.05 -7.83
C LEU A 23 31.68 27.71 -9.19
N VAL A 24 30.66 27.80 -10.05
CA VAL A 24 30.75 28.52 -11.32
C VAL A 24 31.02 29.99 -11.11
N GLY A 25 30.35 30.64 -10.17
CA GLY A 25 30.57 32.03 -9.82
C GLY A 25 32.00 32.31 -9.35
N VAL A 26 32.57 31.48 -8.47
CA VAL A 26 33.95 31.62 -7.99
C VAL A 26 34.94 31.39 -9.15
N ARG A 27 34.71 30.41 -10.01
CA ARG A 27 35.57 30.18 -11.20
C ARG A 27 35.51 31.32 -12.23
N SER A 28 34.40 32.06 -12.24
CA SER A 28 34.24 33.26 -13.07
C SER A 28 34.88 34.52 -12.45
N GLY A 29 35.58 34.37 -11.31
CA GLY A 29 36.29 35.48 -10.65
C GLY A 29 35.50 36.21 -9.57
N LEU A 30 34.30 35.75 -9.22
CA LEU A 30 33.54 36.33 -8.12
C LEU A 30 34.16 35.87 -6.74
N THR A 31 34.06 36.76 -5.75
CA THR A 31 34.34 36.32 -4.37
C THR A 31 33.34 35.26 -3.92
N PRO A 32 33.70 34.30 -3.06
CA PRO A 32 32.80 33.27 -2.58
C PRO A 32 31.51 33.83 -1.98
N LYS A 33 31.56 34.97 -1.29
CA LYS A 33 30.40 35.68 -0.76
C LYS A 33 29.46 36.17 -1.86
N ASN A 34 30.00 36.81 -2.90
CA ASN A 34 29.19 37.33 -4.01
C ASN A 34 28.62 36.17 -4.87
N ALA A 35 29.38 35.11 -5.07
CA ALA A 35 28.93 33.90 -5.74
C ALA A 35 27.75 33.23 -4.98
N ALA A 36 27.81 33.18 -3.65
CA ALA A 36 26.73 32.69 -2.80
C ALA A 36 25.44 33.51 -2.97
N ILE A 37 25.54 34.84 -2.82
CA ILE A 37 24.41 35.74 -2.96
C ILE A 37 23.80 35.61 -4.37
N GLN A 38 24.62 35.59 -5.41
CA GLN A 38 24.15 35.48 -6.78
C GLN A 38 23.49 34.13 -7.06
N SER A 39 24.08 33.03 -6.61
CA SER A 39 23.52 31.68 -6.79
C SER A 39 22.15 31.57 -6.13
N VAL A 40 22.02 31.96 -4.86
CA VAL A 40 20.76 31.89 -4.11
C VAL A 40 19.71 32.80 -4.75
N SER A 41 20.04 34.08 -5.02
CA SER A 41 19.06 35.04 -5.56
C SER A 41 18.46 34.61 -6.89
N ARG A 42 19.23 33.89 -7.72
CA ARG A 42 18.76 33.40 -9.03
C ARG A 42 17.92 32.12 -8.94
N THR A 43 18.19 31.26 -7.96
CA THR A 43 17.64 29.89 -7.94
C THR A 43 16.59 29.65 -6.86
N GLN A 44 16.56 30.45 -5.75
CA GLN A 44 15.71 30.18 -4.58
C GLN A 44 14.22 29.97 -4.92
N TYR A 45 13.63 30.81 -5.78
CA TYR A 45 12.22 30.68 -6.13
C TYR A 45 11.93 29.53 -7.07
N ALA A 46 12.85 29.23 -8.01
CA ALA A 46 12.73 28.07 -8.89
C ALA A 46 12.83 26.76 -8.10
N LEU A 47 13.76 26.69 -7.14
CA LEU A 47 13.90 25.55 -6.24
C LEU A 47 12.71 25.38 -5.31
N LEU A 48 12.14 26.49 -4.78
CA LEU A 48 10.92 26.42 -3.99
C LEU A 48 9.76 25.87 -4.83
N GLY A 49 9.59 26.37 -6.05
CA GLY A 49 8.57 25.87 -6.97
C GLY A 49 8.72 24.38 -7.27
N ALA A 50 9.94 23.92 -7.54
CA ALA A 50 10.25 22.51 -7.74
C ALA A 50 9.93 21.66 -6.50
N THR A 51 10.28 22.17 -5.30
CA THR A 51 9.99 21.53 -4.01
C THR A 51 8.48 21.37 -3.79
N ILE A 52 7.70 22.43 -4.05
CA ILE A 52 6.23 22.40 -3.94
C ILE A 52 5.63 21.39 -4.93
N ILE A 53 6.10 21.38 -6.18
CA ILE A 53 5.65 20.41 -7.19
C ILE A 53 5.97 18.98 -6.73
N GLY A 54 7.18 18.75 -6.20
CA GLY A 54 7.56 17.46 -5.63
C GLY A 54 6.63 17.01 -4.50
N ILE A 55 6.26 17.91 -3.59
CA ILE A 55 5.31 17.61 -2.50
C ILE A 55 3.93 17.30 -3.07
N LEU A 56 3.44 18.12 -4.01
CA LEU A 56 2.12 17.93 -4.63
C LEU A 56 2.02 16.62 -5.42
N ALA A 57 3.12 16.11 -5.96
CA ALA A 57 3.13 14.80 -6.64
C ALA A 57 2.78 13.63 -5.70
N PHE A 58 3.06 13.77 -4.39
CA PHE A 58 2.70 12.78 -3.37
C PHE A 58 1.37 13.05 -2.66
N ALA A 59 0.78 14.24 -2.85
CA ALA A 59 -0.46 14.63 -2.20
C ALA A 59 -1.66 13.70 -2.49
N PRO A 60 -1.87 13.18 -3.72
CA PRO A 60 -2.99 12.28 -4.01
C PRO A 60 -3.01 11.03 -3.13
N ILE A 61 -1.83 10.53 -2.74
CA ILE A 61 -1.70 9.35 -1.86
C ILE A 61 -2.29 9.64 -0.46
N SER A 62 -2.07 10.85 0.05
CA SER A 62 -2.54 11.26 1.38
C SER A 62 -4.02 11.67 1.40
N LEU A 63 -4.57 12.06 0.24
CA LEU A 63 -5.95 12.53 0.11
C LEU A 63 -6.94 11.41 -0.18
N SER A 64 -6.47 10.17 -0.31
CA SER A 64 -7.34 9.01 -0.50
C SER A 64 -7.98 8.62 0.84
N ASP A 65 -9.32 8.54 0.89
CA ASP A 65 -10.09 8.17 2.10
C ASP A 65 -10.15 6.66 2.33
N ASP A 66 -9.30 5.89 1.66
CA ASP A 66 -9.22 4.44 1.80
C ASP A 66 -8.16 4.00 2.84
N ASN A 67 -8.14 2.70 3.12
CA ASN A 67 -7.14 2.11 4.03
C ASN A 67 -5.71 2.35 3.56
N SER A 68 -5.48 2.50 2.26
CA SER A 68 -4.16 2.77 1.68
C SER A 68 -3.73 4.20 1.97
N GLY A 69 -4.65 5.18 1.85
CA GLY A 69 -4.40 6.56 2.21
C GLY A 69 -4.03 6.73 3.68
N HIS A 70 -4.79 6.11 4.58
CA HIS A 70 -4.48 6.14 6.02
C HIS A 70 -3.11 5.51 6.35
N PHE A 71 -2.73 4.43 5.66
CA PHE A 71 -1.42 3.81 5.84
C PHE A 71 -0.27 4.70 5.35
N LEU A 72 -0.48 5.46 4.28
CA LEU A 72 0.56 6.23 3.60
C LEU A 72 0.60 7.72 3.96
N VAL A 73 -0.35 8.21 4.77
CA VAL A 73 -0.36 9.60 5.28
C VAL A 73 0.99 9.97 5.91
N SER A 74 1.56 9.09 6.73
CA SER A 74 2.85 9.33 7.38
C SER A 74 4.01 9.43 6.37
N LEU A 75 3.94 8.70 5.27
CA LEU A 75 4.92 8.78 4.18
C LEU A 75 4.88 10.16 3.53
N PHE A 76 3.70 10.67 3.18
CA PHE A 76 3.53 12.00 2.61
C PHE A 76 4.03 13.10 3.56
N GLN A 77 3.66 13.04 4.85
CA GLN A 77 4.08 14.02 5.85
C GLN A 77 5.61 14.09 6.00
N VAL A 78 6.27 12.93 6.08
CA VAL A 78 7.74 12.86 6.18
C VAL A 78 8.39 13.44 4.93
N ILE A 79 7.90 13.12 3.72
CA ILE A 79 8.44 13.65 2.48
C ILE A 79 8.25 15.17 2.41
N ALA A 80 7.05 15.67 2.71
CA ALA A 80 6.75 17.11 2.66
C ALA A 80 7.64 17.92 3.61
N ILE A 81 7.75 17.50 4.87
CA ILE A 81 8.60 18.16 5.86
C ILE A 81 10.07 18.10 5.44
N SER A 82 10.55 16.93 5.01
CA SER A 82 11.94 16.75 4.60
C SER A 82 12.30 17.63 3.41
N LEU A 83 11.45 17.72 2.38
CA LEU A 83 11.70 18.53 1.21
C LEU A 83 11.70 20.03 1.52
N LEU A 84 10.79 20.52 2.37
CA LEU A 84 10.78 21.93 2.81
C LEU A 84 12.03 22.27 3.63
N LEU A 85 12.42 21.38 4.53
CA LEU A 85 13.68 21.55 5.29
C LEU A 85 14.90 21.53 4.37
N SER A 86 14.93 20.65 3.36
CA SER A 86 15.99 20.62 2.34
C SER A 86 16.13 21.96 1.62
N TRP A 87 15.01 22.52 1.15
CA TRP A 87 15.03 23.83 0.51
C TRP A 87 15.58 24.90 1.45
N LEU A 88 15.11 24.92 2.71
CA LEU A 88 15.56 25.88 3.72
C LEU A 88 17.09 25.77 3.98
N LEU A 89 17.57 24.53 4.15
CA LEU A 89 18.99 24.27 4.36
C LEU A 89 19.82 24.63 3.11
N ALA A 90 19.30 24.36 1.93
CA ALA A 90 19.96 24.68 0.66
C ALA A 90 20.17 26.19 0.50
N VAL A 91 19.15 27.03 0.81
CA VAL A 91 19.27 28.48 0.68
C VAL A 91 20.00 29.18 1.84
N THR A 92 20.23 28.48 2.98
CA THR A 92 20.88 29.05 4.16
C THR A 92 22.25 28.43 4.43
N ILE A 93 22.30 27.14 4.70
CA ILE A 93 23.53 26.46 5.16
C ILE A 93 24.49 26.20 4.02
N VAL A 94 23.99 25.78 2.83
CA VAL A 94 24.86 25.51 1.70
C VAL A 94 25.66 26.75 1.26
N PRO A 95 25.05 27.95 1.08
CA PRO A 95 25.82 29.16 0.75
C PRO A 95 26.76 29.60 1.87
N LEU A 96 26.40 29.38 3.15
CA LEU A 96 27.30 29.67 4.27
C LEU A 96 28.52 28.77 4.22
N LEU A 97 28.34 27.46 4.09
CA LEU A 97 29.44 26.50 3.97
C LEU A 97 30.26 26.74 2.72
N GLY A 98 29.63 27.04 1.59
CA GLY A 98 30.31 27.37 0.35
C GLY A 98 31.20 28.63 0.49
N ASN A 99 30.74 29.66 1.21
CA ASN A 99 31.53 30.84 1.48
C ASN A 99 32.78 30.54 2.35
N ILE A 100 32.70 29.53 3.23
CA ILE A 100 33.83 29.13 4.10
C ILE A 100 34.78 28.17 3.37
N LEU A 101 34.25 27.22 2.63
CA LEU A 101 35.01 26.12 2.03
C LEU A 101 35.62 26.45 0.67
N LEU A 102 34.94 27.30 -0.15
CA LEU A 102 35.42 27.66 -1.48
C LEU A 102 36.50 28.72 -1.36
N LYS A 103 37.67 28.43 -1.94
CA LYS A 103 38.76 29.39 -2.03
C LYS A 103 38.65 30.17 -3.34
N PRO A 104 38.99 31.46 -3.36
CA PRO A 104 39.15 32.21 -4.61
C PRO A 104 40.14 31.50 -5.53
N VAL A 105 39.72 31.27 -6.76
CA VAL A 105 40.56 30.62 -7.78
C VAL A 105 40.81 31.67 -8.87
N GLU A 106 42.02 31.69 -9.45
CA GLU A 106 42.30 32.54 -10.63
C GLU A 106 41.32 32.16 -11.75
N PRO A 107 40.75 33.15 -12.43
CA PRO A 107 39.74 32.88 -13.49
C PRO A 107 40.35 31.97 -14.56
N LEU A 108 39.82 30.78 -14.70
CA LEU A 108 40.16 29.90 -15.80
C LEU A 108 39.49 30.45 -17.05
N SER A 109 40.27 30.59 -18.13
CA SER A 109 39.74 31.00 -19.43
C SER A 109 38.65 30.01 -19.86
N GLU A 110 37.43 30.50 -20.14
CA GLU A 110 36.21 29.72 -20.44
C GLU A 110 36.43 28.64 -21.52
N GLY A 111 37.37 28.84 -22.46
CA GLY A 111 37.66 27.91 -23.55
C GLY A 111 38.19 26.52 -23.11
N ARG A 112 38.81 26.40 -21.94
CA ARG A 112 39.36 25.08 -21.49
C ARG A 112 38.40 24.20 -20.75
N LEU A 113 37.28 24.72 -20.20
CA LEU A 113 36.33 24.00 -19.43
C LEU A 113 35.42 23.06 -20.24
N TYR A 114 35.23 23.36 -21.52
CA TYR A 114 34.27 22.69 -22.40
C TYR A 114 34.91 22.01 -23.63
N ASP A 115 36.21 21.75 -23.60
CA ASP A 115 36.93 21.15 -24.75
C ASP A 115 36.79 19.62 -24.84
N ALA A 116 36.28 18.97 -23.81
CA ALA A 116 36.12 17.53 -23.83
C ALA A 116 35.09 17.08 -24.89
N TRP A 117 35.36 15.93 -25.51
CA TRP A 117 34.56 15.40 -26.62
C TRP A 117 33.06 15.29 -26.35
N TYR A 118 32.70 14.94 -25.09
CA TYR A 118 31.32 14.82 -24.65
C TYR A 118 30.61 16.17 -24.58
N PHE A 119 31.29 17.28 -24.25
CA PHE A 119 30.74 18.63 -24.33
C PHE A 119 30.47 19.04 -25.76
N LYS A 120 31.36 18.73 -26.71
CA LYS A 120 31.16 19.00 -28.14
C LYS A 120 29.98 18.22 -28.70
N ALA A 121 29.83 16.94 -28.33
CA ALA A 121 28.67 16.13 -28.67
C ALA A 121 27.36 16.73 -28.11
N TYR A 122 27.36 17.14 -26.83
CA TYR A 122 26.22 17.78 -26.18
C TYR A 122 25.84 19.11 -26.84
N LEU A 123 26.81 20.00 -27.15
CA LEU A 123 26.56 21.26 -27.84
C LEU A 123 26.02 21.03 -29.26
N THR A 124 26.49 20.00 -29.94
CA THR A 124 25.99 19.63 -31.28
C THR A 124 24.53 19.17 -31.18
N LEU A 125 24.20 18.34 -30.17
CA LEU A 125 22.83 17.89 -29.91
C LEU A 125 21.89 19.07 -29.60
N ILE A 126 22.29 19.97 -28.69
CA ILE A 126 21.51 21.18 -28.38
C ILE A 126 21.36 22.07 -29.65
N GLY A 127 22.43 22.28 -30.38
CA GLY A 127 22.38 23.04 -31.62
C GLY A 127 21.41 22.46 -32.65
N PHE A 128 21.35 21.15 -32.77
CA PHE A 128 20.39 20.45 -33.62
C PHE A 128 18.95 20.63 -33.12
N THR A 129 18.70 20.42 -31.81
CA THR A 129 17.36 20.56 -31.22
C THR A 129 16.82 21.97 -31.32
N LEU A 130 17.66 23.01 -31.11
CA LEU A 130 17.26 24.41 -31.24
C LEU A 130 17.02 24.83 -32.70
N ARG A 131 17.86 24.37 -33.63
CA ARG A 131 17.69 24.69 -35.08
C ARG A 131 16.43 24.06 -35.65
N ARG A 132 15.99 22.92 -35.13
CA ARG A 132 14.79 22.20 -35.58
C ARG A 132 13.79 22.02 -34.45
N ALA A 133 13.50 23.09 -33.70
CA ALA A 133 12.65 23.08 -32.52
C ALA A 133 11.28 22.41 -32.76
N TRP A 134 10.64 22.64 -33.91
CA TRP A 134 9.36 22.02 -34.25
C TRP A 134 9.46 20.49 -34.34
N LEU A 135 10.54 19.95 -34.91
CA LEU A 135 10.78 18.50 -35.01
C LEU A 135 11.06 17.89 -33.63
N THR A 136 11.82 18.60 -32.80
CA THR A 136 12.07 18.21 -31.39
C THR A 136 10.78 18.20 -30.61
N THR A 137 9.91 19.20 -30.75
CA THR A 137 8.60 19.26 -30.08
C THR A 137 7.72 18.10 -30.52
N ILE A 138 7.63 17.80 -31.82
CA ILE A 138 6.84 16.65 -32.30
C ILE A 138 7.39 15.34 -31.72
N MET A 139 8.71 15.17 -31.68
CA MET A 139 9.33 13.97 -31.11
C MET A 139 9.01 13.82 -29.63
N ILE A 140 9.08 14.90 -28.84
CA ILE A 140 8.72 14.88 -27.41
C ILE A 140 7.24 14.52 -27.24
N VAL A 141 6.35 15.17 -28.01
CA VAL A 141 4.91 14.88 -27.96
C VAL A 141 4.64 13.41 -28.35
N ALA A 142 5.30 12.91 -29.40
CA ALA A 142 5.15 11.52 -29.83
C ALA A 142 5.62 10.52 -28.74
N ILE A 143 6.79 10.77 -28.13
CA ILE A 143 7.29 9.93 -27.03
C ILE A 143 6.36 9.98 -25.82
N THR A 144 5.88 11.17 -25.44
CA THR A 144 4.94 11.33 -24.33
C THR A 144 3.61 10.62 -24.61
N SER A 145 3.08 10.78 -25.83
CA SER A 145 1.85 10.10 -26.24
C SER A 145 2.02 8.57 -26.28
N ALA A 146 3.15 8.07 -26.76
CA ALA A 146 3.49 6.65 -26.74
C ALA A 146 3.61 6.13 -25.29
N GLY A 147 4.20 6.93 -24.40
CA GLY A 147 4.29 6.61 -22.97
C GLY A 147 2.90 6.52 -22.31
N LEU A 148 2.04 7.50 -22.55
CA LEU A 148 0.66 7.49 -22.07
C LEU A 148 -0.15 6.29 -22.62
N PHE A 149 0.01 6.01 -23.91
CA PHE A 149 -0.62 4.83 -24.51
C PHE A 149 -0.10 3.52 -23.92
N SER A 150 1.19 3.45 -23.61
CA SER A 150 1.83 2.29 -22.98
C SER A 150 1.30 2.02 -21.56
N MET A 151 0.78 3.03 -20.85
CA MET A 151 0.23 2.85 -19.50
C MET A 151 -0.96 1.88 -19.46
N GLN A 152 -1.74 1.76 -20.55
CA GLN A 152 -2.85 0.80 -20.60
C GLN A 152 -2.41 -0.67 -20.55
N PHE A 153 -1.14 -0.96 -20.87
CA PHE A 153 -0.58 -2.31 -20.77
C PHE A 153 0.04 -2.61 -19.40
N VAL A 154 0.16 -1.59 -18.55
CA VAL A 154 0.69 -1.77 -17.19
C VAL A 154 -0.43 -2.22 -16.28
N LYS A 155 -0.25 -3.35 -15.62
CA LYS A 155 -1.19 -3.82 -14.58
C LYS A 155 -1.18 -2.81 -13.44
N THR A 156 -2.30 -2.10 -13.26
CA THR A 156 -2.47 -1.15 -12.16
C THR A 156 -2.86 -1.91 -10.90
N SER A 157 -1.92 -2.07 -10.00
CA SER A 157 -2.18 -2.54 -8.64
C SER A 157 -1.38 -1.66 -7.69
N PHE A 158 -2.03 -1.12 -6.67
CA PHE A 158 -1.35 -0.29 -5.68
C PHE A 158 -0.39 -1.13 -4.82
N PHE A 159 -0.83 -2.34 -4.46
CA PHE A 159 0.01 -3.35 -3.84
C PHE A 159 0.20 -4.49 -4.85
N PRO A 160 1.44 -4.82 -5.21
CA PRO A 160 1.69 -5.95 -6.09
C PRO A 160 1.25 -7.25 -5.38
N THR A 161 0.67 -8.17 -6.15
CA THR A 161 0.43 -9.53 -5.68
C THR A 161 1.75 -10.14 -5.22
N ASN A 162 1.73 -10.80 -4.09
CA ASN A 162 2.91 -11.50 -3.59
C ASN A 162 3.25 -12.67 -4.54
N ASN A 163 4.52 -12.81 -4.88
CA ASN A 163 5.03 -13.96 -5.63
C ASN A 163 5.22 -15.21 -4.74
N THR A 164 4.74 -15.17 -3.50
CA THR A 164 4.75 -16.35 -2.64
C THR A 164 3.66 -17.32 -3.12
N PRO A 165 3.99 -18.58 -3.41
CA PRO A 165 3.05 -19.55 -3.93
C PRO A 165 2.15 -20.11 -2.81
N LEU A 166 1.32 -19.24 -2.22
CA LEU A 166 0.36 -19.62 -1.19
C LEU A 166 -0.94 -18.82 -1.28
N PHE A 167 -2.02 -19.42 -0.82
CA PHE A 167 -3.32 -18.78 -0.66
C PHE A 167 -3.97 -19.14 0.66
N TYR A 168 -4.89 -18.30 1.09
CA TYR A 168 -5.65 -18.45 2.32
C TYR A 168 -7.05 -18.91 2.00
N VAL A 169 -7.57 -19.82 2.81
CA VAL A 169 -8.97 -20.26 2.81
C VAL A 169 -9.56 -19.92 4.18
N ASP A 170 -10.34 -18.85 4.22
CA ASP A 170 -11.17 -18.52 5.37
C ASP A 170 -12.44 -19.38 5.31
N TYR A 171 -12.57 -20.32 6.23
CA TYR A 171 -13.68 -21.27 6.34
C TYR A 171 -14.53 -20.94 7.54
N ARG A 172 -15.82 -20.82 7.34
CA ARG A 172 -16.73 -20.48 8.41
C ARG A 172 -18.06 -21.23 8.29
N LEU A 173 -18.42 -21.88 9.35
CA LEU A 173 -19.71 -22.53 9.56
C LEU A 173 -20.72 -21.57 10.20
N PRO A 174 -22.03 -21.92 10.23
CA PRO A 174 -23.02 -21.14 10.96
C PRO A 174 -22.61 -20.87 12.41
N GLU A 175 -22.89 -19.66 12.88
CA GLU A 175 -22.52 -19.25 14.25
C GLU A 175 -23.13 -20.19 15.30
N GLY A 176 -22.35 -20.56 16.33
CA GLY A 176 -22.73 -21.52 17.34
C GLY A 176 -22.32 -22.96 17.02
N THR A 177 -21.70 -23.22 15.89
CA THR A 177 -21.14 -24.56 15.59
C THR A 177 -20.02 -24.89 16.55
N ASP A 178 -20.06 -26.13 17.07
CA ASP A 178 -19.04 -26.65 17.99
C ASP A 178 -17.67 -26.81 17.29
N ILE A 179 -16.61 -26.49 18.00
CA ILE A 179 -15.23 -26.52 17.49
C ILE A 179 -14.82 -27.94 17.04
N LEU A 180 -15.33 -28.99 17.67
CA LEU A 180 -15.04 -30.37 17.28
C LEU A 180 -15.68 -30.72 15.94
N THR A 181 -16.85 -30.14 15.63
CA THR A 181 -17.49 -30.27 14.33
C THR A 181 -16.69 -29.55 13.29
N THR A 182 -16.30 -28.27 13.51
CA THR A 182 -15.41 -27.52 12.62
C THR A 182 -14.11 -28.27 12.36
N SER A 183 -13.52 -28.88 13.40
CA SER A 183 -12.27 -29.64 13.26
C SER A 183 -12.45 -30.92 12.44
N ARG A 184 -13.56 -31.63 12.57
CA ARG A 184 -13.85 -32.86 11.83
C ARG A 184 -14.03 -32.56 10.35
N ASP A 185 -14.84 -31.58 10.06
CA ASP A 185 -15.14 -31.16 8.69
C ASP A 185 -13.87 -30.71 7.96
N LEU A 186 -13.08 -29.91 8.68
CA LEU A 186 -11.85 -29.36 8.09
C LEU A 186 -10.81 -30.45 7.77
N LYS A 187 -10.69 -31.48 8.63
CA LYS A 187 -9.78 -32.63 8.36
C LYS A 187 -10.14 -33.40 7.09
N GLU A 188 -11.45 -33.55 6.83
CA GLU A 188 -11.92 -34.18 5.60
C GLU A 188 -11.58 -33.34 4.38
N ILE A 189 -11.83 -32.04 4.42
CA ILE A 189 -11.57 -31.09 3.33
C ILE A 189 -10.05 -30.96 3.10
N GLU A 190 -9.25 -30.87 4.16
CA GLU A 190 -7.79 -30.78 4.08
C GLU A 190 -7.18 -31.95 3.31
N SER A 191 -7.69 -33.17 3.52
CA SER A 191 -7.23 -34.34 2.78
C SER A 191 -7.54 -34.23 1.27
N LYS A 192 -8.68 -33.64 0.91
CA LYS A 192 -9.05 -33.38 -0.49
C LYS A 192 -8.22 -32.27 -1.11
N ILE A 193 -7.90 -31.21 -0.35
CA ILE A 193 -7.05 -30.11 -0.81
C ILE A 193 -5.61 -30.61 -1.07
N LEU A 194 -5.07 -31.46 -0.20
CA LEU A 194 -3.75 -32.06 -0.38
C LEU A 194 -3.67 -32.98 -1.60
N ALA A 195 -4.80 -33.48 -2.10
CA ALA A 195 -4.86 -34.28 -3.31
C ALA A 195 -4.94 -33.44 -4.59
N VAL A 196 -5.07 -32.11 -4.49
CA VAL A 196 -5.06 -31.21 -5.65
C VAL A 196 -3.63 -31.10 -6.20
N GLU A 197 -3.49 -31.23 -7.51
CA GLU A 197 -2.19 -31.18 -8.19
C GLU A 197 -1.45 -29.86 -7.90
N GLY A 198 -0.16 -29.99 -7.54
CA GLY A 198 0.71 -28.85 -7.22
C GLY A 198 0.51 -28.25 -5.82
N VAL A 199 -0.39 -28.78 -4.98
CA VAL A 199 -0.46 -28.42 -3.57
C VAL A 199 0.57 -29.21 -2.79
N THR A 200 1.46 -28.52 -2.10
CA THR A 200 2.59 -29.13 -1.37
C THR A 200 2.30 -29.31 0.11
N LYS A 201 1.57 -28.34 0.69
CA LYS A 201 1.35 -28.32 2.13
C LYS A 201 0.08 -27.54 2.50
N THR A 202 -0.57 -27.94 3.58
CA THR A 202 -1.64 -27.19 4.24
C THR A 202 -1.33 -26.99 5.71
N VAL A 203 -1.71 -25.84 6.24
CA VAL A 203 -1.65 -25.53 7.70
C VAL A 203 -2.99 -24.98 8.11
N SER A 204 -3.63 -25.65 9.06
CA SER A 204 -4.99 -25.33 9.52
C SER A 204 -4.98 -24.75 10.92
N PHE A 205 -5.66 -23.61 11.10
CA PHE A 205 -5.93 -22.98 12.38
C PHE A 205 -7.43 -23.09 12.66
N ILE A 206 -7.82 -23.79 13.72
CA ILE A 206 -9.22 -24.08 14.06
C ILE A 206 -9.61 -23.26 15.28
N GLY A 207 -10.79 -22.62 15.23
CA GLY A 207 -11.33 -21.82 16.31
C GLY A 207 -10.73 -20.41 16.42
N ARG A 208 -9.79 -20.06 15.56
CA ARG A 208 -9.17 -18.70 15.47
C ARG A 208 -8.39 -18.55 14.17
N GLY A 209 -8.05 -17.29 13.83
CA GLY A 209 -7.08 -17.03 12.77
C GLY A 209 -5.64 -17.39 13.13
N SER A 210 -4.74 -17.33 12.15
CA SER A 210 -3.31 -17.50 12.39
C SER A 210 -2.77 -16.39 13.30
N PRO A 211 -1.68 -16.64 14.02
CA PRO A 211 -0.94 -15.56 14.67
C PRO A 211 -0.54 -14.48 13.66
N ARG A 212 -0.36 -13.25 14.14
CA ARG A 212 0.10 -12.15 13.29
C ARG A 212 1.55 -12.38 12.86
N PHE A 213 1.76 -12.81 11.63
CA PHE A 213 3.10 -13.05 11.05
C PHE A 213 3.56 -11.97 10.07
N THR A 214 2.65 -11.09 9.63
CA THR A 214 2.98 -9.91 8.85
C THR A 214 2.31 -8.67 9.44
N ALA A 215 2.82 -7.49 9.11
CA ALA A 215 2.22 -6.23 9.55
C ALA A 215 0.77 -6.05 9.02
N MET A 216 0.45 -6.70 7.90
CA MET A 216 -0.85 -6.60 7.22
C MET A 216 -1.85 -7.66 7.66
N THR A 217 -1.40 -8.73 8.33
CA THR A 217 -2.29 -9.79 8.81
C THR A 217 -3.03 -9.33 10.06
N GLN A 218 -4.35 -9.28 9.98
CA GLN A 218 -5.22 -9.09 11.14
C GLN A 218 -5.80 -10.46 11.53
N PRO A 219 -5.41 -11.01 12.69
CA PRO A 219 -5.96 -12.27 13.17
C PRO A 219 -7.47 -12.15 13.42
N GLU A 220 -8.23 -13.13 12.96
CA GLU A 220 -9.63 -13.25 13.34
C GLU A 220 -9.76 -13.55 14.84
N GLN A 221 -10.81 -12.98 15.45
CA GLN A 221 -11.12 -13.24 16.86
C GLN A 221 -11.47 -14.72 17.07
N PRO A 222 -11.24 -15.26 18.28
CA PRO A 222 -11.61 -16.62 18.57
C PRO A 222 -13.10 -16.88 18.31
N ASN A 223 -13.39 -17.91 17.49
CA ASN A 223 -14.74 -18.32 17.14
C ASN A 223 -14.73 -19.82 16.79
N SER A 224 -15.52 -20.62 17.51
CA SER A 224 -15.59 -22.07 17.31
C SER A 224 -16.03 -22.50 15.91
N ALA A 225 -16.82 -21.67 15.23
CA ALA A 225 -17.30 -21.90 13.86
C ALA A 225 -16.32 -21.45 12.77
N TYR A 226 -15.14 -20.92 13.13
CA TYR A 226 -14.16 -20.39 12.19
C TYR A 226 -12.91 -21.23 12.11
N ALA A 227 -12.37 -21.35 10.90
CA ALA A 227 -11.04 -21.88 10.67
C ALA A 227 -10.36 -21.14 9.50
N LEU A 228 -9.03 -21.13 9.55
CA LEU A 228 -8.18 -20.61 8.49
C LEU A 228 -7.27 -21.72 8.01
N LEU A 229 -7.26 -21.97 6.69
CA LEU A 229 -6.24 -22.81 6.07
C LEU A 229 -5.27 -21.93 5.28
N ILE A 230 -4.00 -22.24 5.43
CA ILE A 230 -2.92 -21.71 4.58
C ILE A 230 -2.49 -22.86 3.68
N VAL A 231 -2.68 -22.70 2.38
CA VAL A 231 -2.35 -23.69 1.37
C VAL A 231 -1.13 -23.23 0.59
N GLU A 232 -0.09 -24.02 0.59
CA GLU A 232 1.17 -23.79 -0.12
C GLU A 232 1.17 -24.58 -1.42
N SER A 233 1.48 -23.88 -2.52
CA SER A 233 1.60 -24.45 -3.86
C SER A 233 3.05 -24.60 -4.25
N GLU A 234 3.33 -25.43 -5.24
CA GLU A 234 4.65 -25.59 -5.84
C GLU A 234 5.06 -24.34 -6.63
N ASP A 235 4.11 -23.72 -7.35
CA ASP A 235 4.37 -22.53 -8.16
C ASP A 235 3.19 -21.53 -8.11
N VAL A 236 3.53 -20.27 -8.33
CA VAL A 236 2.59 -19.14 -8.40
C VAL A 236 1.64 -19.27 -9.59
N ASP A 237 2.09 -19.86 -10.69
CA ASP A 237 1.31 -19.97 -11.92
C ASP A 237 0.10 -20.92 -11.76
N TYR A 238 0.18 -21.92 -10.90
CA TYR A 238 -0.91 -22.85 -10.59
C TYR A 238 -1.95 -22.28 -9.61
N LEU A 239 -1.64 -21.21 -8.89
CA LEU A 239 -2.50 -20.71 -7.80
C LEU A 239 -3.95 -20.44 -8.24
N ASN A 240 -4.17 -19.83 -9.41
CA ASN A 240 -5.53 -19.50 -9.85
C ASN A 240 -6.37 -20.74 -10.13
N GLU A 241 -5.78 -21.76 -10.74
CA GLU A 241 -6.45 -23.02 -11.05
C GLU A 241 -6.75 -23.79 -9.75
N GLN A 242 -5.78 -23.87 -8.86
CA GLN A 242 -5.93 -24.49 -7.54
C GLN A 242 -7.01 -23.81 -6.70
N MET A 243 -7.03 -22.45 -6.66
CA MET A 243 -8.06 -21.70 -5.95
C MET A 243 -9.46 -21.99 -6.51
N ASN A 244 -9.62 -22.10 -7.84
CA ASN A 244 -10.88 -22.46 -8.46
C ASN A 244 -11.29 -23.89 -8.11
N THR A 245 -10.35 -24.84 -8.16
CA THR A 245 -10.59 -26.23 -7.79
C THR A 245 -10.99 -26.38 -6.33
N VAL A 246 -10.29 -25.68 -5.43
CA VAL A 246 -10.61 -25.67 -3.98
C VAL A 246 -11.95 -25.01 -3.74
N THR A 247 -12.30 -23.94 -4.47
CA THR A 247 -13.64 -23.31 -4.37
C THR A 247 -14.74 -24.31 -4.75
N ALA A 248 -14.56 -25.07 -5.83
CA ALA A 248 -15.52 -26.10 -6.25
C ALA A 248 -15.65 -27.22 -5.20
N LEU A 249 -14.53 -27.67 -4.61
CA LEU A 249 -14.54 -28.68 -3.53
C LEU A 249 -15.40 -28.25 -2.33
N PHE A 250 -15.34 -27.01 -1.93
CA PHE A 250 -16.18 -26.47 -0.85
C PHE A 250 -17.66 -26.37 -1.25
N SER A 251 -17.96 -25.87 -2.45
CA SER A 251 -19.32 -25.75 -2.94
C SER A 251 -20.03 -27.10 -3.01
N ASP A 252 -19.33 -28.15 -3.41
CA ASP A 252 -19.89 -29.50 -3.54
C ASP A 252 -20.05 -30.23 -2.20
N ASN A 253 -19.12 -30.00 -1.26
CA ASN A 253 -19.12 -30.76 0.01
C ASN A 253 -19.79 -30.02 1.17
N ARG A 254 -19.74 -28.68 1.19
CA ARG A 254 -20.23 -27.85 2.31
C ARG A 254 -20.91 -26.57 1.80
N PRO A 255 -22.11 -26.71 1.22
CA PRO A 255 -22.88 -25.55 0.74
C PRO A 255 -23.40 -24.64 1.88
N ASP A 256 -23.36 -25.11 3.11
CA ASP A 256 -23.70 -24.39 4.34
C ASP A 256 -22.56 -23.53 4.90
N ALA A 257 -21.35 -23.70 4.40
CA ALA A 257 -20.19 -22.96 4.83
C ALA A 257 -19.97 -21.67 3.99
N GLU A 258 -19.59 -20.60 4.67
CA GLU A 258 -19.05 -19.41 4.04
C GLU A 258 -17.55 -19.60 3.82
N VAL A 259 -17.11 -19.63 2.56
CA VAL A 259 -15.71 -19.86 2.21
C VAL A 259 -15.20 -18.67 1.41
N LEU A 260 -14.11 -18.07 1.84
CA LEU A 260 -13.41 -17.02 1.12
C LEU A 260 -11.98 -17.46 0.83
N ILE A 261 -11.63 -17.57 -0.45
CA ILE A 261 -10.29 -17.93 -0.89
C ILE A 261 -9.58 -16.68 -1.41
N THR A 262 -8.44 -16.36 -0.83
CA THR A 262 -7.65 -15.16 -1.17
C THR A 262 -6.19 -15.50 -1.37
N ARG A 263 -5.55 -14.86 -2.36
CA ARG A 263 -4.08 -14.93 -2.49
C ARG A 263 -3.41 -14.19 -1.33
N ALA A 264 -2.18 -14.59 -1.04
CA ALA A 264 -1.33 -13.80 -0.16
C ALA A 264 -1.01 -12.46 -0.83
N GLU A 265 -1.50 -11.38 -0.26
CA GLU A 265 -1.25 -10.01 -0.71
C GLU A 265 -0.61 -9.20 0.40
N PHE A 266 0.26 -8.25 0.04
CA PHE A 266 0.80 -7.26 0.98
C PHE A 266 -0.12 -6.05 1.16
N ALA A 267 -1.42 -6.19 0.81
CA ALA A 267 -2.39 -5.12 0.98
C ALA A 267 -2.91 -5.04 2.41
N PRO A 268 -3.11 -3.85 2.97
CA PRO A 268 -3.74 -3.69 4.27
C PRO A 268 -5.22 -4.06 4.18
N GLY A 269 -5.59 -5.12 4.90
CA GLY A 269 -6.97 -5.60 5.06
C GLY A 269 -7.40 -6.62 4.01
N LYS A 270 -8.29 -7.52 4.41
CA LYS A 270 -9.01 -8.47 3.54
C LYS A 270 -10.24 -7.76 2.93
N GLY A 271 -10.03 -6.59 2.29
CA GLY A 271 -11.11 -5.74 1.82
C GLY A 271 -11.87 -6.37 0.65
N SER A 272 -13.19 -6.36 0.72
CA SER A 272 -14.04 -6.58 -0.44
C SER A 272 -13.83 -5.43 -1.43
N LYS A 273 -13.89 -5.70 -2.75
CA LYS A 273 -13.77 -4.64 -3.78
C LYS A 273 -14.87 -3.59 -3.69
N ILE A 274 -16.03 -3.99 -3.16
CA ILE A 274 -17.17 -3.10 -2.90
C ILE A 274 -17.58 -3.29 -1.45
N GLU A 275 -17.51 -2.23 -0.66
CA GLU A 275 -17.93 -2.20 0.74
C GLU A 275 -18.89 -1.05 0.95
N ILE A 276 -20.06 -1.34 1.53
CA ILE A 276 -21.02 -0.31 1.93
C ILE A 276 -21.16 -0.39 3.46
N ARG A 277 -20.93 0.74 4.11
CA ARG A 277 -21.00 0.86 5.56
C ARG A 277 -22.21 1.68 5.98
N TYR A 278 -23.04 1.11 6.83
CA TYR A 278 -24.16 1.79 7.47
C TYR A 278 -23.83 2.12 8.90
N SER A 279 -24.22 3.32 9.35
CA SER A 279 -24.04 3.76 10.73
C SER A 279 -25.34 4.40 11.23
N GLY A 280 -25.76 4.05 12.43
CA GLY A 280 -26.99 4.59 13.02
C GLY A 280 -27.26 4.00 14.42
N PRO A 281 -28.22 4.55 15.16
CA PRO A 281 -28.51 4.15 16.54
C PRO A 281 -29.36 2.87 16.66
N ASP A 282 -30.12 2.50 15.61
CA ASP A 282 -31.05 1.35 15.65
C ASP A 282 -30.48 0.15 14.90
N PRO A 283 -30.12 -0.93 15.60
CA PRO A 283 -29.59 -2.14 15.00
C PRO A 283 -30.57 -2.83 14.04
N THR A 284 -31.88 -2.71 14.26
CA THR A 284 -32.92 -3.34 13.44
C THR A 284 -32.94 -2.69 12.05
N VAL A 285 -32.92 -1.37 12.01
CA VAL A 285 -32.86 -0.60 10.76
C VAL A 285 -31.58 -0.88 9.99
N LEU A 286 -30.42 -0.93 10.69
CA LEU A 286 -29.15 -1.25 10.08
C LEU A 286 -29.16 -2.63 9.42
N ARG A 287 -29.75 -3.62 10.09
CA ARG A 287 -29.89 -4.98 9.55
C ARG A 287 -30.78 -5.01 8.30
N GLN A 288 -31.90 -4.32 8.33
CA GLN A 288 -32.79 -4.22 7.16
C GLN A 288 -32.09 -3.58 5.96
N LEU A 289 -31.30 -2.51 6.18
CA LEU A 289 -30.52 -1.88 5.13
C LEU A 289 -29.45 -2.83 4.55
N ALA A 290 -28.78 -3.58 5.42
CA ALA A 290 -27.81 -4.60 4.99
C ALA A 290 -28.47 -5.69 4.14
N GLU A 291 -29.64 -6.21 4.53
CA GLU A 291 -30.41 -7.20 3.76
C GLU A 291 -30.85 -6.65 2.39
N GLN A 292 -31.35 -5.42 2.34
CA GLN A 292 -31.68 -4.75 1.07
C GLN A 292 -30.47 -4.65 0.15
N THR A 293 -29.30 -4.31 0.71
CA THR A 293 -28.04 -4.23 -0.03
C THR A 293 -27.59 -5.58 -0.56
N LEU A 294 -27.71 -6.64 0.24
CA LEU A 294 -27.42 -8.01 -0.22
C LEU A 294 -28.37 -8.42 -1.37
N GLY A 295 -29.63 -8.00 -1.33
CA GLY A 295 -30.58 -8.17 -2.43
C GLY A 295 -30.14 -7.47 -3.71
N VAL A 296 -29.62 -6.25 -3.62
CA VAL A 296 -29.06 -5.51 -4.77
C VAL A 296 -27.81 -6.22 -5.30
N TYR A 297 -26.92 -6.67 -4.43
CA TYR A 297 -25.72 -7.42 -4.83
C TYR A 297 -26.08 -8.71 -5.56
N LEU A 298 -27.12 -9.43 -5.10
CA LEU A 298 -27.64 -10.61 -5.76
C LEU A 298 -28.12 -10.29 -7.19
N LYS A 299 -28.89 -9.21 -7.34
CA LYS A 299 -29.43 -8.77 -8.63
C LYS A 299 -28.35 -8.44 -9.66
N HIS A 300 -27.17 -7.98 -9.19
CA HIS A 300 -26.03 -7.63 -10.04
C HIS A 300 -24.97 -8.74 -10.13
N ASN A 301 -25.28 -9.97 -9.69
CA ASN A 301 -24.39 -11.13 -9.74
C ASN A 301 -23.03 -10.89 -9.07
N LEU A 302 -22.99 -10.10 -7.98
CA LEU A 302 -21.77 -9.93 -7.21
C LEU A 302 -21.47 -11.21 -6.42
N ILE A 303 -20.21 -11.62 -6.41
CA ILE A 303 -19.70 -12.81 -5.73
C ILE A 303 -19.32 -12.44 -4.29
N ASP A 304 -19.29 -13.40 -3.37
CA ASP A 304 -18.86 -13.24 -1.95
C ASP A 304 -19.64 -12.15 -1.18
N ARG A 305 -20.97 -12.19 -1.33
CA ARG A 305 -21.85 -11.27 -0.62
C ARG A 305 -21.94 -11.64 0.86
N LYS A 306 -21.52 -10.73 1.72
CA LYS A 306 -21.57 -10.94 3.17
C LYS A 306 -21.82 -9.65 3.94
N THR A 307 -22.31 -9.80 5.17
CA THR A 307 -22.39 -8.73 6.16
C THR A 307 -21.49 -9.07 7.34
N ASN A 308 -20.83 -8.10 7.90
CA ASN A 308 -19.99 -8.29 9.08
C ASN A 308 -20.80 -8.60 10.36
N TRP A 309 -22.10 -8.33 10.36
CA TRP A 309 -22.98 -8.70 11.48
C TRP A 309 -23.47 -10.15 11.47
N ARG A 310 -23.34 -10.85 10.35
CA ARG A 310 -23.64 -12.27 10.18
C ARG A 310 -25.06 -12.69 10.62
N ALA A 311 -25.33 -13.99 10.63
CA ALA A 311 -26.58 -14.55 11.12
C ALA A 311 -26.71 -14.40 12.65
N GLN A 312 -27.93 -14.27 13.12
CA GLN A 312 -28.22 -14.26 14.56
C GLN A 312 -28.05 -15.68 15.12
N SER A 313 -27.38 -15.81 16.24
CA SER A 313 -27.27 -17.06 16.99
C SER A 313 -28.23 -17.06 18.19
N LEU A 314 -28.75 -18.24 18.49
CA LEU A 314 -29.54 -18.45 19.72
C LEU A 314 -28.61 -18.41 20.92
N GLN A 315 -28.94 -17.55 21.89
CA GLN A 315 -28.22 -17.47 23.15
C GLN A 315 -29.14 -17.92 24.29
N LEU A 316 -28.64 -18.83 25.11
CA LEU A 316 -29.28 -19.15 26.41
C LEU A 316 -28.81 -18.09 27.41
N ALA A 317 -29.75 -17.23 27.84
CA ALA A 317 -29.51 -16.28 28.91
C ALA A 317 -30.15 -16.76 30.19
N PRO A 318 -29.45 -17.53 31.07
CA PRO A 318 -30.01 -18.02 32.31
C PRO A 318 -30.31 -16.83 33.24
N GLN A 319 -31.56 -16.75 33.71
CA GLN A 319 -31.94 -15.78 34.72
C GLN A 319 -31.70 -16.35 36.10
N PHE A 320 -30.71 -15.84 36.81
CA PHE A 320 -30.39 -16.27 38.14
C PHE A 320 -31.41 -15.74 39.15
N ASN A 321 -32.16 -16.65 39.80
CA ASN A 321 -33.06 -16.30 40.89
C ASN A 321 -32.34 -16.44 42.24
N GLU A 322 -31.92 -15.32 42.80
CA GLU A 322 -31.08 -15.25 43.98
C GLU A 322 -31.76 -15.86 45.26
N ALA A 323 -33.09 -15.74 45.37
CA ALA A 323 -33.83 -16.31 46.48
C ALA A 323 -33.82 -17.87 46.46
N ASN A 324 -34.09 -18.43 45.30
CA ASN A 324 -34.09 -19.90 45.14
C ASN A 324 -32.67 -20.47 45.19
N ALA A 325 -31.68 -19.74 44.65
CA ALA A 325 -30.28 -20.17 44.68
C ALA A 325 -29.74 -20.24 46.13
N ARG A 326 -30.06 -19.25 46.97
CA ARG A 326 -29.68 -19.28 48.38
C ARG A 326 -30.29 -20.46 49.13
N LEU A 327 -31.56 -20.82 48.86
CA LEU A 327 -32.19 -21.99 49.42
C LEU A 327 -31.52 -23.29 48.96
N ALA A 328 -31.02 -23.32 47.75
CA ALA A 328 -30.31 -24.48 47.18
C ALA A 328 -28.81 -24.48 47.48
N GLY A 329 -28.25 -23.46 48.14
CA GLY A 329 -26.82 -23.36 48.47
C GLY A 329 -25.93 -23.10 47.23
N ILE A 330 -26.50 -22.59 46.13
CA ILE A 330 -25.81 -22.35 44.86
C ILE A 330 -25.45 -20.86 44.78
N SER A 331 -24.19 -20.56 44.53
CA SER A 331 -23.70 -19.19 44.27
C SER A 331 -23.66 -18.84 42.77
N ARG A 332 -23.57 -17.54 42.43
CA ARG A 332 -23.39 -17.13 41.04
C ARG A 332 -22.13 -17.72 40.43
N ASN A 333 -21.08 -17.89 41.24
CA ASN A 333 -19.80 -18.42 40.74
C ASN A 333 -19.88 -19.92 40.42
N ASP A 334 -20.86 -20.63 40.96
CA ASP A 334 -21.08 -22.06 40.66
C ASP A 334 -21.76 -22.26 39.28
N LEU A 335 -22.32 -21.18 38.71
CA LEU A 335 -23.03 -21.19 37.43
C LEU A 335 -22.24 -20.49 36.30
N ALA A 336 -21.15 -19.83 36.62
CA ALA A 336 -20.30 -19.14 35.66
C ALA A 336 -19.20 -20.07 35.12
#